data_2c62584c6488a517b5133f6f1e8b4818
#
_entry.id   2c62584c6488a517b5133f6f1e8b4818
#
_cell.length_a   1.000
_cell.length_b   1.000
_cell.length_c   1.000
_cell.angle_alpha   90.00
_cell.angle_beta   90.00
_cell.angle_gamma   90.00
#
_symmetry.space_group_name_H-M   'P 1'
#
loop_
_entity.id
_entity.type
_entity.pdbx_description
1 polymer ?
#
loop_
_entity_poly.entity_id
_entity_poly.type
_entity_poly.pdbx_seq_one_letter_code
_entity_poly.pdbx_strand_id
1 'polypeptide(L)'
;MRKIISGLLTIVVIAGLSAFAWKAWAEDQPAPAPAGDQPAAGGAATGEAAPTGEAAGGSAAAGGACCKAGDTTPPADLVKNTPKGGLHNPYNGKWADVAEEGHKKYMGLSCNGCHGGGGGGGMCPPLTNDTWVYGPDDDTLFRLVTVGSDGLKQAGYVRKGSENVVGPMPPFGALMKSSDDLWKIIAWVRTVNPNSQAKVDKPVQ
;
A
#
# COMPACT_ATOMS: atom_id res chain seq x y z
N MET A 1 51.54 38.17 35.45
CA MET A 1 51.17 37.32 36.56
C MET A 1 49.70 37.00 36.46
N ARG A 2 49.35 35.87 35.91
CA ARG A 2 47.97 35.39 35.86
C ARG A 2 47.93 33.97 36.44
N LYS A 3 47.22 33.83 37.56
CA LYS A 3 47.07 32.60 38.32
C LYS A 3 46.07 31.69 37.60
N ILE A 4 46.50 30.48 37.26
CA ILE A 4 45.70 29.40 36.73
C ILE A 4 45.09 28.68 37.93
N ILE A 5 43.76 28.67 38.03
CA ILE A 5 43.01 27.91 39.04
C ILE A 5 42.55 26.62 38.36
N SER A 6 43.20 25.55 38.76
CA SER A 6 42.89 24.19 38.35
C SER A 6 41.66 23.68 39.14
N GLY A 7 40.51 23.52 38.50
CA GLY A 7 39.33 22.91 39.10
C GLY A 7 39.29 21.41 38.81
N LEU A 8 39.56 20.59 39.81
CA LEU A 8 39.32 19.14 39.76
C LEU A 8 37.80 18.89 39.75
N LEU A 9 37.30 18.32 38.68
CA LEU A 9 35.93 17.83 38.62
C LEU A 9 35.92 16.36 39.02
N THR A 10 35.43 16.07 40.19
CA THR A 10 35.27 14.74 40.75
C THR A 10 34.03 14.10 40.11
N ILE A 11 34.20 13.12 39.23
CA ILE A 11 33.11 12.31 38.70
C ILE A 11 32.78 11.22 39.69
N VAL A 12 31.63 11.34 40.31
CA VAL A 12 31.04 10.27 41.16
C VAL A 12 30.27 9.33 40.24
N VAL A 13 30.81 8.14 40.01
CA VAL A 13 30.13 7.04 39.32
C VAL A 13 29.21 6.35 40.35
N ILE A 14 27.91 6.58 40.24
CA ILE A 14 26.91 5.83 41.01
C ILE A 14 26.54 4.61 40.17
N ALA A 15 27.13 3.47 40.49
CA ALA A 15 26.69 2.17 40.00
C ALA A 15 25.42 1.75 40.75
N GLY A 16 24.26 2.08 40.25
CA GLY A 16 22.98 1.59 40.72
C GLY A 16 22.57 0.31 40.02
N LEU A 17 22.70 -0.82 40.72
CA LEU A 17 22.07 -2.09 40.32
C LEU A 17 20.56 -1.93 40.36
N SER A 18 19.94 -1.97 39.19
CA SER A 18 18.49 -2.20 39.06
C SER A 18 18.29 -3.46 38.26
N ALA A 19 18.46 -4.60 38.92
CA ALA A 19 17.89 -5.86 38.48
C ALA A 19 16.38 -5.79 38.76
N PHE A 20 15.64 -5.19 37.84
CA PHE A 20 14.18 -5.27 37.85
C PHE A 20 13.75 -6.56 37.16
N ALA A 21 13.05 -7.35 37.94
CA ALA A 21 12.49 -8.66 37.66
C ALA A 21 11.59 -8.63 36.40
N TRP A 22 12.11 -9.20 35.31
CA TRP A 22 11.33 -9.59 34.13
C TRP A 22 10.88 -11.05 34.28
N LYS A 23 10.18 -11.34 35.33
CA LYS A 23 9.70 -12.70 35.59
C LYS A 23 8.31 -12.65 36.18
N ALA A 24 7.30 -12.27 35.38
CA ALA A 24 5.88 -12.48 35.66
C ALA A 24 4.95 -12.01 34.55
N TRP A 25 5.20 -12.40 33.27
CA TRP A 25 4.20 -12.17 32.21
C TRP A 25 4.14 -13.30 31.17
N ALA A 26 4.56 -14.50 31.54
CA ALA A 26 4.59 -15.65 30.64
C ALA A 26 3.63 -16.78 31.04
N GLU A 27 2.67 -16.53 31.93
CA GLU A 27 1.75 -17.59 32.41
C GLU A 27 0.33 -17.05 32.52
N ASP A 28 -0.26 -16.62 31.40
CA ASP A 28 -1.71 -16.59 31.22
C ASP A 28 -2.07 -16.34 29.75
N GLN A 29 -1.58 -17.19 28.86
CA GLN A 29 -2.09 -17.27 27.49
C GLN A 29 -2.89 -18.57 27.38
N PRO A 30 -4.22 -18.53 27.19
CA PRO A 30 -4.98 -19.72 26.89
C PRO A 30 -4.50 -20.34 25.57
N ALA A 31 -4.30 -21.64 25.57
CA ALA A 31 -3.89 -22.41 24.43
C ALA A 31 -4.88 -22.22 23.25
N PRO A 32 -4.39 -22.15 21.98
CA PRO A 32 -5.28 -22.09 20.82
C PRO A 32 -6.12 -23.35 20.74
N ALA A 33 -7.43 -23.15 20.51
CA ALA A 33 -8.38 -24.22 20.30
C ALA A 33 -8.02 -25.07 19.08
N PRO A 34 -8.23 -26.40 19.09
CA PRO A 34 -7.97 -27.25 17.95
C PRO A 34 -8.90 -26.90 16.79
N ALA A 35 -8.33 -26.89 15.57
CA ALA A 35 -9.06 -26.69 14.34
C ALA A 35 -10.16 -27.77 14.19
N GLY A 36 -11.42 -27.36 14.19
CA GLY A 36 -12.54 -28.20 13.92
C GLY A 36 -12.62 -28.55 12.44
N ASP A 37 -12.75 -29.85 12.16
CA ASP A 37 -13.06 -30.41 10.85
C ASP A 37 -14.33 -29.78 10.26
N GLN A 38 -14.21 -29.10 9.12
CA GLN A 38 -15.34 -28.69 8.31
C GLN A 38 -15.61 -29.77 7.23
N PRO A 39 -16.82 -30.30 7.15
CA PRO A 39 -17.14 -31.30 6.13
C PRO A 39 -17.23 -30.64 4.73
N ALA A 40 -16.62 -31.32 3.77
CA ALA A 40 -16.72 -31.02 2.35
C ALA A 40 -18.17 -31.22 1.88
N ALA A 41 -18.85 -30.15 1.48
CA ALA A 41 -20.08 -30.23 0.73
C ALA A 41 -19.77 -30.18 -0.77
N GLY A 42 -19.86 -31.34 -1.42
CA GLY A 42 -19.90 -31.44 -2.87
C GLY A 42 -21.24 -30.92 -3.39
N GLY A 43 -21.20 -30.07 -4.39
CA GLY A 43 -22.33 -29.59 -5.14
C GLY A 43 -21.92 -29.39 -6.60
N ALA A 44 -22.20 -30.41 -7.41
CA ALA A 44 -22.15 -30.28 -8.86
C ALA A 44 -23.36 -29.45 -9.32
N ALA A 45 -23.12 -28.42 -10.08
CA ALA A 45 -24.15 -27.75 -10.90
C ALA A 45 -23.57 -27.42 -12.26
N THR A 46 -24.14 -28.06 -13.19
CA THR A 46 -24.21 -28.04 -14.65
C THR A 46 -24.15 -26.65 -15.27
N GLY A 47 -23.47 -26.65 -16.43
CA GLY A 47 -23.20 -25.47 -17.24
C GLY A 47 -24.42 -24.70 -17.74
N GLU A 48 -24.15 -23.43 -17.95
CA GLU A 48 -24.90 -22.59 -18.87
C GLU A 48 -23.96 -21.72 -19.66
N ALA A 49 -24.20 -21.66 -20.94
CA ALA A 49 -23.35 -21.11 -21.98
C ALA A 49 -23.18 -19.59 -21.83
N ALA A 50 -21.95 -19.14 -22.04
CA ALA A 50 -21.58 -17.75 -22.21
C ALA A 50 -22.18 -17.17 -23.51
N PRO A 51 -22.68 -15.92 -23.50
CA PRO A 51 -22.84 -15.17 -24.72
C PRO A 51 -21.48 -14.57 -25.13
N THR A 52 -21.07 -14.88 -26.35
CA THR A 52 -19.97 -14.23 -27.05
C THR A 52 -20.28 -12.76 -27.26
N GLY A 53 -19.70 -11.89 -26.39
CA GLY A 53 -19.71 -10.45 -26.56
C GLY A 53 -18.42 -10.03 -27.27
N GLU A 54 -18.64 -9.48 -28.43
CA GLU A 54 -17.71 -8.89 -29.37
C GLU A 54 -16.68 -7.98 -28.73
N ALA A 55 -15.42 -8.28 -28.92
CA ALA A 55 -14.30 -7.42 -28.56
C ALA A 55 -14.35 -6.15 -29.39
N ALA A 56 -14.92 -5.09 -28.88
CA ALA A 56 -14.70 -3.76 -29.38
C ALA A 56 -13.25 -3.36 -29.09
N GLY A 57 -12.40 -3.43 -30.10
CA GLY A 57 -11.08 -2.87 -30.11
C GLY A 57 -11.14 -1.36 -29.82
N GLY A 58 -10.93 -0.99 -28.56
CA GLY A 58 -10.71 0.40 -28.15
C GLY A 58 -9.28 0.78 -28.45
N SER A 59 -9.09 1.49 -29.54
CA SER A 59 -7.92 2.22 -29.96
C SER A 59 -7.19 2.83 -28.77
N ALA A 60 -5.89 2.56 -28.67
CA ALA A 60 -4.96 3.37 -27.88
C ALA A 60 -4.95 4.78 -28.47
N ALA A 61 -5.78 5.65 -27.91
CA ALA A 61 -5.82 7.05 -28.25
C ALA A 61 -5.51 7.90 -27.03
N ALA A 62 -4.44 8.62 -27.16
CA ALA A 62 -4.09 9.84 -26.45
C ALA A 62 -3.92 9.72 -24.93
N GLY A 63 -2.69 9.83 -24.48
CA GLY A 63 -2.33 10.35 -23.16
C GLY A 63 -2.97 11.73 -22.97
N GLY A 64 -4.28 11.76 -22.78
CA GLY A 64 -5.06 12.93 -22.58
C GLY A 64 -5.20 13.21 -21.11
N ALA A 65 -4.61 14.29 -20.65
CA ALA A 65 -5.10 15.26 -19.64
C ALA A 65 -5.68 14.77 -18.28
N CYS A 66 -5.81 13.46 -18.04
CA CYS A 66 -6.44 12.98 -16.81
C CYS A 66 -5.57 13.12 -15.56
N CYS A 67 -4.27 13.12 -15.73
CA CYS A 67 -3.36 12.94 -14.61
C CYS A 67 -2.26 13.99 -14.66
N LYS A 68 -2.42 15.07 -13.88
CA LYS A 68 -1.45 16.16 -13.79
C LYS A 68 -0.91 16.26 -12.38
N ALA A 69 0.37 16.69 -12.27
CA ALA A 69 0.93 17.12 -11.01
C ALA A 69 0.09 18.29 -10.45
N GLY A 70 -0.22 18.24 -9.15
CA GLY A 70 -1.05 19.25 -8.50
C GLY A 70 -2.56 19.10 -8.78
N ASP A 71 -3.05 17.95 -9.27
CA ASP A 71 -4.46 17.71 -9.53
C ASP A 71 -5.27 17.64 -8.22
N THR A 72 -6.15 18.62 -8.02
CA THR A 72 -7.02 18.73 -6.84
C THR A 72 -8.32 17.95 -6.96
N THR A 73 -8.59 17.28 -8.08
CA THR A 73 -9.77 16.42 -8.25
C THR A 73 -9.76 15.32 -7.18
N PRO A 74 -10.86 15.04 -6.49
CA PRO A 74 -10.94 13.91 -5.58
C PRO A 74 -10.65 12.58 -6.29
N PRO A 75 -9.91 11.64 -5.68
CA PRO A 75 -9.59 10.36 -6.31
C PRO A 75 -10.79 9.58 -6.80
N ALA A 76 -11.90 9.61 -6.05
CA ALA A 76 -13.13 8.91 -6.43
C ALA A 76 -13.74 9.46 -7.74
N ASP A 77 -13.69 10.78 -7.94
CA ASP A 77 -14.19 11.41 -9.16
C ASP A 77 -13.27 11.13 -10.35
N LEU A 78 -11.96 11.14 -10.11
CA LEU A 78 -11.00 10.80 -11.16
C LEU A 78 -11.17 9.35 -11.63
N VAL A 79 -11.35 8.40 -10.70
CA VAL A 79 -11.62 6.98 -11.00
C VAL A 79 -12.92 6.82 -11.78
N LYS A 80 -13.98 7.53 -11.39
CA LYS A 80 -15.29 7.46 -12.04
C LYS A 80 -15.25 7.96 -13.49
N ASN A 81 -14.47 9.02 -13.75
CA ASN A 81 -14.43 9.70 -15.04
C ASN A 81 -13.32 9.18 -15.97
N THR A 82 -12.48 8.25 -15.50
CA THR A 82 -11.37 7.73 -16.32
C THR A 82 -11.61 6.25 -16.61
N PRO A 83 -11.56 5.81 -17.87
CA PRO A 83 -11.69 4.41 -18.22
C PRO A 83 -10.55 3.56 -17.62
N LYS A 84 -10.79 2.24 -17.52
CA LYS A 84 -9.79 1.28 -17.03
C LYS A 84 -8.50 1.37 -17.85
N GLY A 85 -7.36 1.44 -17.19
CA GLY A 85 -6.04 1.57 -17.82
C GLY A 85 -5.67 3.02 -18.19
N GLY A 86 -6.54 4.01 -17.90
CA GLY A 86 -6.30 5.40 -18.29
C GLY A 86 -5.60 6.26 -17.23
N LEU A 87 -5.35 5.74 -16.04
CA LEU A 87 -4.71 6.49 -14.95
C LEU A 87 -3.19 6.25 -14.95
N HIS A 88 -2.42 7.32 -15.07
CA HIS A 88 -0.96 7.29 -15.10
C HIS A 88 -0.38 8.28 -14.10
N ASN A 89 0.65 7.87 -13.36
CA ASN A 89 1.27 8.73 -12.37
C ASN A 89 2.02 9.89 -13.06
N PRO A 90 1.65 11.15 -12.81
CA PRO A 90 2.30 12.30 -13.42
C PRO A 90 3.76 12.49 -12.96
N TYR A 91 4.18 11.78 -11.91
CA TYR A 91 5.55 11.79 -11.39
C TYR A 91 6.39 10.62 -11.93
N ASN A 92 5.95 9.94 -12.97
CA ASN A 92 6.72 8.85 -13.56
C ASN A 92 8.12 9.32 -13.99
N GLY A 93 9.16 8.59 -13.57
CA GLY A 93 10.57 8.97 -13.76
C GLY A 93 11.09 10.07 -12.83
N LYS A 94 10.23 10.65 -11.96
CA LYS A 94 10.58 11.70 -10.98
C LYS A 94 10.08 11.38 -9.58
N TRP A 95 9.92 10.12 -9.25
CA TRP A 95 9.31 9.70 -7.99
C TRP A 95 10.06 10.21 -6.76
N ALA A 96 11.40 10.27 -6.83
CA ALA A 96 12.22 10.75 -5.73
C ALA A 96 11.91 12.21 -5.35
N ASP A 97 11.52 13.03 -6.32
CA ASP A 97 11.27 14.46 -6.10
C ASP A 97 10.06 14.70 -5.15
N VAL A 98 9.13 13.76 -5.11
CA VAL A 98 7.89 13.87 -4.32
C VAL A 98 7.74 12.78 -3.26
N ALA A 99 8.71 11.87 -3.13
CA ALA A 99 8.62 10.70 -2.26
C ALA A 99 8.47 11.09 -0.78
N GLU A 100 9.19 12.10 -0.31
CA GLU A 100 9.09 12.55 1.08
C GLU A 100 7.69 13.07 1.40
N GLU A 101 7.11 13.86 0.51
CA GLU A 101 5.73 14.34 0.67
C GLU A 101 4.74 13.18 0.61
N GLY A 102 4.93 12.25 -0.32
CA GLY A 102 4.14 11.02 -0.44
C GLY A 102 4.17 10.19 0.83
N HIS A 103 5.34 10.03 1.45
CA HIS A 103 5.47 9.32 2.72
C HIS A 103 4.73 10.03 3.87
N LYS A 104 4.82 11.36 3.95
CA LYS A 104 4.05 12.12 4.96
C LYS A 104 2.54 11.90 4.80
N LYS A 105 2.03 11.88 3.57
CA LYS A 105 0.61 11.61 3.28
C LYS A 105 0.22 10.15 3.59
N TYR A 106 1.07 9.19 3.27
CA TYR A 106 0.92 7.78 3.63
C TYR A 106 0.79 7.58 5.14
N MET A 107 1.65 8.23 5.92
CA MET A 107 1.58 8.20 7.38
C MET A 107 0.31 8.90 7.90
N GLY A 108 -0.03 10.04 7.32
CA GLY A 108 -1.20 10.85 7.70
C GLY A 108 -2.55 10.16 7.44
N LEU A 109 -2.62 9.27 6.46
CA LEU A 109 -3.78 8.44 6.16
C LEU A 109 -3.78 7.09 6.90
N SER A 110 -2.83 6.89 7.83
CA SER A 110 -2.69 5.66 8.62
C SER A 110 -2.44 4.38 7.80
N CYS A 111 -1.95 4.49 6.59
CA CYS A 111 -1.58 3.34 5.75
C CYS A 111 -0.51 2.46 6.43
N ASN A 112 0.36 3.11 7.23
CA ASN A 112 1.39 2.46 8.04
C ASN A 112 0.84 1.48 9.10
N GLY A 113 -0.39 1.63 9.54
CA GLY A 113 -1.02 0.72 10.49
C GLY A 113 -1.14 -0.71 9.95
N CYS A 114 -1.32 -0.85 8.66
CA CYS A 114 -1.40 -2.13 7.93
C CYS A 114 -0.08 -2.50 7.26
N HIS A 115 0.51 -1.58 6.49
CA HIS A 115 1.64 -1.83 5.61
C HIS A 115 3.01 -1.52 6.24
N GLY A 116 3.03 -1.07 7.51
CA GLY A 116 4.26 -0.66 8.20
C GLY A 116 4.74 0.73 7.79
N GLY A 117 5.48 1.44 8.67
CA GLY A 117 5.92 2.82 8.43
C GLY A 117 6.87 2.98 7.23
N GLY A 118 7.66 1.97 6.94
CA GLY A 118 8.53 1.89 5.76
C GLY A 118 7.96 1.06 4.61
N GLY A 119 6.68 0.66 4.67
CA GLY A 119 6.08 -0.19 3.65
C GLY A 119 6.52 -1.66 3.72
N GLY A 120 7.24 -2.08 4.76
CA GLY A 120 7.77 -3.45 4.91
C GLY A 120 6.75 -4.52 5.28
N GLY A 121 5.47 -4.16 5.35
CA GLY A 121 4.38 -5.06 5.74
C GLY A 121 4.04 -5.00 7.22
N GLY A 122 3.09 -5.82 7.59
CA GLY A 122 2.53 -5.97 8.92
C GLY A 122 1.34 -6.92 8.83
N MET A 123 0.16 -6.46 9.16
CA MET A 123 -1.08 -7.21 8.91
C MET A 123 -1.40 -7.31 7.40
N CYS A 124 -0.90 -6.39 6.62
CA CYS A 124 -1.13 -6.32 5.19
C CYS A 124 0.18 -6.61 4.42
N PRO A 125 0.10 -6.98 3.13
CA PRO A 125 1.28 -7.30 2.35
C PRO A 125 2.31 -6.18 2.35
N PRO A 126 3.61 -6.53 2.32
CA PRO A 126 4.66 -5.55 2.16
C PRO A 126 4.56 -4.86 0.79
N LEU A 127 4.82 -3.55 0.79
CA LEU A 127 4.88 -2.74 -0.43
C LEU A 127 6.27 -2.78 -1.08
N THR A 128 7.24 -3.41 -0.38
CA THR A 128 8.63 -3.51 -0.78
C THR A 128 8.96 -4.77 -1.56
N ASN A 129 8.02 -5.70 -1.70
CA ASN A 129 8.22 -6.95 -2.42
C ASN A 129 7.77 -6.87 -3.89
N ASP A 130 8.07 -7.94 -4.66
CA ASP A 130 7.75 -8.01 -6.07
C ASP A 130 6.34 -8.51 -6.39
N THR A 131 5.62 -8.97 -5.38
CA THR A 131 4.29 -9.54 -5.55
C THR A 131 3.23 -8.46 -5.42
N TRP A 132 2.51 -8.23 -6.49
CA TRP A 132 1.42 -7.27 -6.56
C TRP A 132 0.10 -8.03 -6.72
N VAL A 133 -0.74 -7.97 -5.69
CA VAL A 133 -1.97 -8.79 -5.59
C VAL A 133 -2.89 -8.59 -6.80
N TYR A 134 -3.06 -7.35 -7.27
CA TYR A 134 -3.90 -7.01 -8.43
C TYR A 134 -3.11 -6.54 -9.64
N GLY A 135 -1.84 -6.27 -9.49
CA GLY A 135 -0.93 -5.79 -10.50
C GLY A 135 -0.20 -4.52 -10.08
N PRO A 136 0.96 -4.27 -10.70
CA PRO A 136 1.86 -3.18 -10.32
C PRO A 136 1.57 -1.85 -11.03
N ASP A 137 0.67 -1.83 -12.02
CA ASP A 137 0.42 -0.65 -12.85
C ASP A 137 -0.25 0.48 -12.06
N ASP A 138 -0.04 1.71 -12.52
CA ASP A 138 -0.51 2.91 -11.83
C ASP A 138 -2.03 2.98 -11.71
N ASP A 139 -2.74 2.60 -12.79
CA ASP A 139 -4.21 2.58 -12.80
C ASP A 139 -4.76 1.64 -11.73
N THR A 140 -4.21 0.43 -11.67
CA THR A 140 -4.62 -0.58 -10.68
C THR A 140 -4.34 -0.11 -9.25
N LEU A 141 -3.15 0.45 -8.98
CA LEU A 141 -2.80 0.93 -7.63
C LEU A 141 -3.65 2.12 -7.21
N PHE A 142 -3.85 3.08 -8.11
CA PHE A 142 -4.68 4.24 -7.84
C PHE A 142 -6.12 3.84 -7.49
N ARG A 143 -6.71 2.96 -8.31
CA ARG A 143 -8.07 2.46 -8.07
C ARG A 143 -8.14 1.63 -6.79
N LEU A 144 -7.18 0.72 -6.56
CA LEU A 144 -7.15 -0.09 -5.35
C LEU A 144 -7.21 0.76 -4.08
N VAL A 145 -6.39 1.80 -4.00
CA VAL A 145 -6.40 2.70 -2.85
C VAL A 145 -7.70 3.49 -2.78
N THR A 146 -8.22 3.92 -3.92
CA THR A 146 -9.43 4.76 -3.97
C THR A 146 -10.69 4.00 -3.57
N VAL A 147 -10.94 2.83 -4.16
CA VAL A 147 -12.20 2.08 -4.00
C VAL A 147 -12.08 0.84 -3.11
N GLY A 148 -10.88 0.51 -2.67
CA GLY A 148 -10.60 -0.68 -1.89
C GLY A 148 -10.63 -1.98 -2.70
N SER A 149 -10.27 -3.10 -2.05
CA SER A 149 -10.20 -4.41 -2.72
C SER A 149 -11.56 -4.86 -3.27
N ASP A 150 -12.64 -4.60 -2.54
CA ASP A 150 -13.96 -5.06 -2.97
C ASP A 150 -14.50 -4.21 -4.12
N GLY A 151 -14.33 -2.89 -4.08
CA GLY A 151 -14.68 -2.01 -5.19
C GLY A 151 -13.85 -2.33 -6.44
N LEU A 152 -12.57 -2.68 -6.28
CA LEU A 152 -11.71 -3.06 -7.38
C LEU A 152 -12.19 -4.37 -8.04
N LYS A 153 -12.57 -5.38 -7.26
CA LYS A 153 -13.17 -6.63 -7.77
C LYS A 153 -14.49 -6.39 -8.51
N GLN A 154 -15.35 -5.55 -7.95
CA GLN A 154 -16.61 -5.16 -8.60
C GLN A 154 -16.38 -4.46 -9.94
N ALA A 155 -15.27 -3.73 -10.08
CA ALA A 155 -14.84 -3.12 -11.34
C ALA A 155 -14.14 -4.11 -12.30
N GLY A 156 -14.19 -5.42 -12.04
CA GLY A 156 -13.66 -6.46 -12.91
C GLY A 156 -12.15 -6.67 -12.86
N TYR A 157 -11.50 -6.22 -11.79
CA TYR A 157 -10.09 -6.53 -11.56
C TYR A 157 -9.95 -7.88 -10.83
N VAL A 158 -9.04 -8.70 -11.30
CA VAL A 158 -8.79 -10.04 -10.73
C VAL A 158 -7.44 -10.08 -10.01
N ARG A 159 -7.32 -10.96 -9.02
CA ARG A 159 -6.04 -11.17 -8.35
C ARG A 159 -5.06 -11.81 -9.32
N LYS A 160 -3.86 -11.24 -9.40
CA LYS A 160 -2.74 -11.72 -10.23
C LYS A 160 -1.62 -12.33 -9.37
N GLY A 161 -1.47 -11.86 -8.14
CA GLY A 161 -0.48 -12.33 -7.20
C GLY A 161 -1.08 -13.13 -6.04
N SER A 162 -0.31 -14.05 -5.46
CA SER A 162 -0.69 -14.94 -4.35
C SER A 162 -0.05 -14.52 -3.04
N GLU A 163 -0.21 -13.27 -2.66
CA GLU A 163 0.13 -12.81 -1.32
C GLU A 163 -0.95 -13.21 -0.31
N ASN A 164 -0.52 -13.58 0.89
CA ASN A 164 -1.43 -13.74 2.01
C ASN A 164 -1.91 -12.37 2.48
N VAL A 165 -3.22 -12.18 2.53
CA VAL A 165 -3.85 -10.97 3.05
C VAL A 165 -4.78 -11.33 4.19
N VAL A 166 -4.70 -10.58 5.29
CA VAL A 166 -5.56 -10.81 6.47
C VAL A 166 -7.00 -10.38 6.20
N GLY A 167 -7.18 -9.40 5.32
CA GLY A 167 -8.50 -8.89 4.97
C GLY A 167 -8.48 -7.99 3.74
N PRO A 168 -9.65 -7.52 3.29
CA PRO A 168 -9.73 -6.59 2.17
C PRO A 168 -9.13 -5.24 2.56
N MET A 169 -8.43 -4.59 1.62
CA MET A 169 -8.03 -3.20 1.77
C MET A 169 -9.28 -2.31 1.72
N PRO A 170 -9.52 -1.46 2.73
CA PRO A 170 -10.65 -0.55 2.72
C PRO A 170 -10.47 0.58 1.69
N PRO A 171 -11.56 1.26 1.27
CA PRO A 171 -11.47 2.40 0.37
C PRO A 171 -10.98 3.66 1.11
N PHE A 172 -9.99 4.33 0.54
CA PHE A 172 -9.44 5.59 1.06
C PHE A 172 -9.82 6.82 0.24
N GLY A 173 -10.48 6.65 -0.91
CA GLY A 173 -10.79 7.75 -1.82
C GLY A 173 -11.59 8.88 -1.21
N ALA A 174 -12.51 8.57 -0.29
CA ALA A 174 -13.31 9.57 0.42
C ALA A 174 -12.52 10.36 1.49
N LEU A 175 -11.38 9.84 1.93
CA LEU A 175 -10.50 10.48 2.92
C LEU A 175 -9.51 11.45 2.29
N MET A 176 -9.33 11.37 0.97
CA MET A 176 -8.40 12.19 0.21
C MET A 176 -9.12 13.28 -0.58
N LYS A 177 -8.64 14.51 -0.44
CA LYS A 177 -9.21 15.67 -1.14
C LYS A 177 -8.63 15.88 -2.54
N SER A 178 -7.49 15.27 -2.83
CA SER A 178 -6.69 15.52 -4.02
C SER A 178 -6.13 14.22 -4.60
N SER A 179 -6.26 14.03 -5.90
CA SER A 179 -5.63 12.94 -6.63
C SER A 179 -4.11 13.06 -6.63
N ASP A 180 -3.60 14.27 -6.57
CA ASP A 180 -2.15 14.53 -6.44
C ASP A 180 -1.57 13.91 -5.17
N ASP A 181 -2.32 13.95 -4.05
CA ASP A 181 -1.90 13.33 -2.80
C ASP A 181 -1.72 11.82 -2.96
N LEU A 182 -2.63 11.15 -3.65
CA LEU A 182 -2.53 9.74 -3.93
C LEU A 182 -1.40 9.41 -4.90
N TRP A 183 -1.20 10.22 -5.93
CA TRP A 183 -0.08 10.04 -6.85
C TRP A 183 1.28 10.15 -6.16
N LYS A 184 1.42 11.08 -5.21
CA LYS A 184 2.63 11.20 -4.38
C LYS A 184 2.83 9.99 -3.46
N ILE A 185 1.76 9.45 -2.88
CA ILE A 185 1.83 8.19 -2.10
C ILE A 185 2.31 7.05 -2.99
N ILE A 186 1.75 6.89 -4.19
CA ILE A 186 2.17 5.86 -5.13
C ILE A 186 3.63 6.08 -5.56
N ALA A 187 4.04 7.32 -5.80
CA ALA A 187 5.43 7.65 -6.10
C ALA A 187 6.39 7.22 -4.97
N TRP A 188 6.03 7.47 -3.71
CA TRP A 188 6.80 6.96 -2.58
C TRP A 188 6.85 5.43 -2.55
N VAL A 189 5.73 4.74 -2.76
CA VAL A 189 5.69 3.27 -2.84
C VAL A 189 6.65 2.76 -3.94
N ARG A 190 6.77 3.49 -5.07
CA ARG A 190 7.72 3.17 -6.12
C ARG A 190 9.18 3.28 -5.65
N THR A 191 9.50 4.25 -4.79
CA THR A 191 10.87 4.41 -4.29
C THR A 191 11.26 3.36 -3.26
N VAL A 192 10.34 2.86 -2.46
CA VAL A 192 10.63 1.80 -1.47
C VAL A 192 10.61 0.40 -2.07
N ASN A 193 10.13 0.25 -3.31
CA ASN A 193 10.15 -1.01 -4.04
C ASN A 193 11.12 -0.92 -5.22
N PRO A 194 12.35 -1.43 -5.09
CA PRO A 194 13.41 -1.24 -6.08
C PRO A 194 13.08 -1.86 -7.45
N ASN A 195 12.24 -2.87 -7.50
CA ASN A 195 11.84 -3.54 -8.74
C ASN A 195 10.56 -2.95 -9.36
N SER A 196 9.97 -1.95 -8.72
CA SER A 196 8.71 -1.34 -9.14
C SER A 196 8.83 -0.61 -10.48
N GLN A 197 9.99 0.00 -10.75
CA GLN A 197 10.21 0.78 -11.97
C GLN A 197 10.13 -0.05 -13.25
N ALA A 198 10.67 -1.26 -13.23
CA ALA A 198 10.67 -2.15 -14.39
C ALA A 198 9.27 -2.68 -14.76
N LYS A 199 8.27 -2.46 -13.93
CA LYS A 199 6.93 -3.03 -14.08
C LYS A 199 5.87 -2.02 -14.52
N VAL A 200 6.18 -0.72 -14.48
CA VAL A 200 5.24 0.36 -14.84
C VAL A 200 4.99 0.41 -16.36
N ASP A 201 6.00 0.11 -17.15
CA ASP A 201 5.98 0.27 -18.60
C ASP A 201 5.44 -0.96 -19.35
N LYS A 202 5.00 -2.00 -18.64
CA LYS A 202 4.37 -3.15 -19.27
C LYS A 202 2.88 -2.91 -19.43
N PRO A 203 2.35 -2.92 -20.67
CA PRO A 203 0.92 -2.78 -20.90
C PRO A 203 0.18 -3.90 -20.16
N VAL A 204 -0.96 -3.53 -19.57
CA VAL A 204 -1.89 -4.47 -18.93
C VAL A 204 -2.39 -5.43 -20.01
N GLN A 205 -1.96 -6.69 -19.97
CA GLN A 205 -2.50 -7.77 -20.80
C GLN A 205 -3.80 -8.28 -20.21
#